data_700d66f955dfa6f5f87db7b531a18c0e
#
_entry.id   700d66f955dfa6f5f87db7b531a18c0e
#
_cell.length_a   1.000
_cell.length_b   1.000
_cell.length_c   1.000
_cell.angle_alpha   90.00
_cell.angle_beta   90.00
_cell.angle_gamma   90.00
#
_symmetry.space_group_name_H-M   'P 1'
#
loop_
_entity.id
_entity.type
_entity.pdbx_description
1 polymer ?
#
loop_
_entity_poly.entity_id
_entity_poly.type
_entity_poly.pdbx_seq_one_letter_code
_entity_poly.pdbx_strand_id
1 'polypeptide(L)'
;MANGMANTGRDSPKWSEENNAISIRWTRRLMNESIHGVFKVEYSDMQGTGAFYTAVDKHNVKTSLFITCSHVAPTNNIQDVVDRMTLIYPELGDAKDDSKLKFRKEHLLCCWTRKCYCLDATVIELSTEGENYFRELKITFLEISDAKQNDLVAILQIPEGESKCAYGTVDKVEESKVFYKIATAPGSSGAPVLNRNCMAVAIHRAGDVTNADKTKSLADQSDLPRMASSLRDVVNAFFIECSTLYAVL
;
A
#
# COMPACT_ATOMS: atom_id res chain seq x y z
N MET A 1 0.71 -63.79 -15.86
CA MET A 1 1.45 -62.72 -15.17
C MET A 1 0.92 -61.40 -15.68
N ALA A 2 0.04 -60.75 -14.93
CA ALA A 2 -0.56 -59.47 -15.29
C ALA A 2 0.02 -58.42 -14.36
N ASN A 3 0.81 -57.48 -14.91
CA ASN A 3 1.35 -56.36 -14.19
C ASN A 3 0.25 -55.28 -14.01
N GLY A 4 -0.22 -55.12 -12.80
CA GLY A 4 -1.07 -53.99 -12.40
C GLY A 4 -0.26 -52.71 -12.29
N MET A 5 -0.50 -51.74 -13.21
CA MET A 5 -0.04 -50.39 -13.04
C MET A 5 -0.93 -49.68 -12.04
N ALA A 6 -0.37 -49.33 -10.88
CA ALA A 6 -0.99 -48.45 -9.92
C ALA A 6 -1.07 -47.05 -10.49
N ASN A 7 -2.30 -46.62 -10.73
CA ASN A 7 -2.63 -45.25 -11.13
C ASN A 7 -2.56 -44.35 -9.87
N THR A 8 -1.42 -43.69 -9.67
CA THR A 8 -1.30 -42.65 -8.63
C THR A 8 -2.00 -41.37 -9.11
N GLY A 9 -3.31 -41.32 -8.90
CA GLY A 9 -4.07 -40.09 -9.10
C GLY A 9 -3.47 -38.98 -8.22
N ARG A 10 -2.78 -38.03 -8.82
CA ARG A 10 -2.51 -36.74 -8.20
C ARG A 10 -3.85 -36.02 -8.10
N ASP A 11 -4.40 -36.00 -6.91
CA ASP A 11 -5.52 -35.09 -6.61
C ASP A 11 -5.04 -33.67 -6.84
N SER A 12 -5.44 -33.09 -7.95
CA SER A 12 -5.35 -31.65 -8.17
C SER A 12 -6.15 -30.98 -7.08
N PRO A 13 -5.64 -29.94 -6.39
CA PRO A 13 -6.43 -29.23 -5.40
C PRO A 13 -7.72 -28.76 -6.03
N LYS A 14 -8.86 -29.26 -5.57
CA LYS A 14 -10.19 -28.75 -5.94
C LYS A 14 -10.27 -27.31 -5.46
N TRP A 15 -9.99 -26.38 -6.37
CA TRP A 15 -10.33 -24.97 -6.18
C TRP A 15 -11.84 -24.90 -6.12
N SER A 16 -12.38 -24.60 -4.96
CA SER A 16 -13.80 -24.28 -4.86
C SER A 16 -14.00 -22.93 -5.55
N GLU A 17 -14.56 -22.96 -6.74
CA GLU A 17 -14.81 -21.77 -7.59
C GLU A 17 -15.67 -20.72 -6.88
N GLU A 18 -16.45 -21.10 -5.89
CA GLU A 18 -17.37 -20.21 -5.19
C GLU A 18 -16.70 -19.17 -4.26
N ASN A 19 -15.50 -19.43 -3.73
CA ASN A 19 -14.88 -18.53 -2.76
C ASN A 19 -13.81 -17.55 -3.32
N ASN A 20 -13.37 -17.75 -4.56
CA ASN A 20 -12.31 -16.94 -5.18
C ASN A 20 -12.79 -16.10 -6.37
N ALA A 21 -14.07 -16.08 -6.70
CA ALA A 21 -14.59 -15.23 -7.75
C ALA A 21 -14.46 -13.76 -7.34
N ILE A 22 -13.60 -13.05 -8.07
CA ILE A 22 -13.43 -11.61 -7.92
C ILE A 22 -14.65 -10.93 -8.54
N SER A 23 -15.42 -10.20 -7.70
CA SER A 23 -16.60 -9.48 -8.18
C SER A 23 -16.18 -8.38 -9.16
N ILE A 24 -16.79 -8.38 -10.36
CA ILE A 24 -16.63 -7.29 -11.34
C ILE A 24 -16.93 -5.92 -10.70
N ARG A 25 -17.93 -5.86 -9.79
CA ARG A 25 -18.26 -4.64 -9.06
C ARG A 25 -17.10 -4.15 -8.19
N TRP A 26 -16.41 -5.07 -7.49
CA TRP A 26 -15.26 -4.72 -6.67
C TRP A 26 -14.08 -4.24 -7.52
N THR A 27 -13.74 -4.98 -8.57
CA THR A 27 -12.68 -4.56 -9.53
C THR A 27 -12.98 -3.18 -10.11
N ARG A 28 -14.23 -2.91 -10.50
CA ARG A 28 -14.62 -1.60 -11.02
C ARG A 28 -14.46 -0.49 -9.98
N ARG A 29 -14.81 -0.72 -8.72
CA ARG A 29 -14.58 0.26 -7.65
C ARG A 29 -13.10 0.51 -7.41
N LEU A 30 -12.27 -0.53 -7.36
CA LEU A 30 -10.83 -0.38 -7.23
C LEU A 30 -10.25 0.49 -8.34
N MET A 31 -10.58 0.19 -9.60
CA MET A 31 -10.01 0.87 -10.76
C MET A 31 -10.60 2.26 -11.02
N ASN A 32 -11.87 2.50 -10.67
CA ASN A 32 -12.52 3.79 -10.96
C ASN A 32 -12.51 4.76 -9.76
N GLU A 33 -12.30 4.28 -8.55
CA GLU A 33 -12.39 5.10 -7.34
C GLU A 33 -11.05 5.10 -6.58
N SER A 34 -10.60 3.90 -6.16
CA SER A 34 -9.45 3.80 -5.26
C SER A 34 -8.11 4.13 -5.93
N ILE A 35 -7.97 3.83 -7.22
CA ILE A 35 -6.72 4.08 -7.96
C ILE A 35 -6.35 5.56 -8.00
N HIS A 36 -7.34 6.46 -8.01
CA HIS A 36 -7.11 7.92 -8.01
C HIS A 36 -6.46 8.46 -6.72
N GLY A 37 -6.32 7.63 -5.71
CA GLY A 37 -5.58 7.96 -4.48
C GLY A 37 -4.17 7.40 -4.43
N VAL A 38 -3.72 6.68 -5.48
CA VAL A 38 -2.46 5.93 -5.49
C VAL A 38 -1.47 6.54 -6.49
N PHE A 39 -0.23 6.75 -6.05
CA PHE A 39 0.79 7.45 -6.81
C PHE A 39 2.10 6.66 -6.83
N LYS A 40 2.83 6.75 -7.94
CA LYS A 40 4.25 6.47 -7.93
C LYS A 40 4.93 7.57 -7.11
N VAL A 41 5.80 7.17 -6.20
CA VAL A 41 6.60 8.08 -5.39
C VAL A 41 8.03 8.04 -5.90
N GLU A 42 8.57 9.21 -6.23
CA GLU A 42 9.99 9.41 -6.45
C GLU A 42 10.53 10.29 -5.33
N TYR A 43 11.54 9.81 -4.62
CA TYR A 43 12.23 10.55 -3.56
C TYR A 43 13.74 10.39 -3.74
N SER A 44 14.41 11.43 -4.22
CA SER A 44 15.81 11.34 -4.67
C SER A 44 15.97 10.21 -5.71
N ASP A 45 16.81 9.22 -5.40
CA ASP A 45 17.07 8.05 -6.26
C ASP A 45 16.16 6.85 -5.94
N MET A 46 15.28 6.98 -4.95
CA MET A 46 14.37 5.91 -4.52
C MET A 46 13.02 6.03 -5.23
N GLN A 47 12.44 4.88 -5.53
CA GLN A 47 11.11 4.78 -6.13
C GLN A 47 10.23 3.79 -5.38
N GLY A 48 8.95 4.09 -5.33
CA GLY A 48 7.95 3.24 -4.71
C GLY A 48 6.53 3.68 -5.06
N THR A 49 5.61 3.26 -4.26
CA THR A 49 4.20 3.64 -4.32
C THR A 49 3.81 4.34 -3.02
N GLY A 50 2.84 5.23 -3.08
CA GLY A 50 2.22 5.84 -1.91
C GLY A 50 0.77 6.15 -2.18
N ALA A 51 0.00 6.43 -1.13
CA ALA A 51 -1.40 6.77 -1.30
C ALA A 51 -1.89 7.77 -0.26
N PHE A 52 -3.02 8.42 -0.59
CA PHE A 52 -3.73 9.33 0.31
C PHE A 52 -4.75 8.56 1.14
N TYR A 53 -4.87 8.95 2.43
CA TYR A 53 -5.73 8.28 3.39
C TYR A 53 -6.52 9.29 4.22
N THR A 54 -7.71 8.88 4.66
CA THR A 54 -8.41 9.50 5.78
C THR A 54 -8.25 8.61 7.00
N ALA A 55 -7.58 9.11 8.02
CA ALA A 55 -7.46 8.47 9.32
C ALA A 55 -8.43 9.12 10.32
N VAL A 56 -8.80 8.36 11.34
CA VAL A 56 -9.63 8.85 12.45
C VAL A 56 -8.90 8.55 13.74
N ASP A 57 -8.65 9.55 14.55
CA ASP A 57 -8.01 9.39 15.84
C ASP A 57 -8.98 8.85 16.91
N LYS A 58 -8.48 8.65 18.13
CA LYS A 58 -9.28 8.19 19.28
C LYS A 58 -10.37 9.17 19.71
N HIS A 59 -10.33 10.43 19.25
CA HIS A 59 -11.31 11.48 19.53
C HIS A 59 -12.30 11.71 18.38
N ASN A 60 -12.30 10.81 17.37
CA ASN A 60 -13.07 10.93 16.13
C ASN A 60 -12.69 12.14 15.26
N VAL A 61 -11.50 12.69 15.43
CA VAL A 61 -10.98 13.74 14.54
C VAL A 61 -10.46 13.08 13.27
N LYS A 62 -10.95 13.55 12.12
CA LYS A 62 -10.49 13.12 10.81
C LYS A 62 -9.22 13.87 10.42
N THR A 63 -8.23 13.13 9.98
CA THR A 63 -6.94 13.66 9.53
C THR A 63 -6.63 13.09 8.15
N SER A 64 -6.21 13.95 7.25
CA SER A 64 -5.81 13.58 5.90
C SER A 64 -4.31 13.33 5.85
N LEU A 65 -3.91 12.14 5.40
CA LEU A 65 -2.53 11.66 5.41
C LEU A 65 -2.11 11.23 4.00
N PHE A 66 -0.83 11.39 3.69
CA PHE A 66 -0.16 10.66 2.64
C PHE A 66 0.82 9.67 3.27
N ILE A 67 0.80 8.40 2.85
CA ILE A 67 1.65 7.36 3.44
C ILE A 67 2.39 6.59 2.36
N THR A 68 3.68 6.34 2.60
CA THR A 68 4.55 5.46 1.81
C THR A 68 5.46 4.67 2.76
N CYS A 69 6.33 3.81 2.24
CA CYS A 69 7.36 3.14 3.05
C CYS A 69 8.51 4.08 3.42
N SER A 70 9.07 3.89 4.63
CA SER A 70 10.21 4.68 5.07
C SER A 70 11.50 4.39 4.29
N HIS A 71 11.63 3.19 3.73
CA HIS A 71 12.78 2.90 2.86
C HIS A 71 12.64 3.55 1.46
N VAL A 72 11.44 4.01 1.07
CA VAL A 72 11.19 4.80 -0.15
C VAL A 72 11.46 6.27 0.12
N ALA A 73 10.94 6.81 1.21
CA ALA A 73 11.10 8.22 1.59
C ALA A 73 11.54 8.33 3.07
N PRO A 74 12.85 8.15 3.36
CA PRO A 74 13.37 8.10 4.74
C PRO A 74 13.55 9.51 5.32
N THR A 75 12.47 10.27 5.50
CA THR A 75 12.52 11.62 6.03
C THR A 75 11.44 11.89 7.08
N ASN A 76 11.78 12.70 8.08
CA ASN A 76 10.87 13.30 9.05
C ASN A 76 10.87 14.84 8.94
N ASN A 77 11.37 15.38 7.85
CA ASN A 77 11.50 16.81 7.61
C ASN A 77 10.58 17.25 6.45
N ILE A 78 9.68 18.18 6.71
CA ILE A 78 8.77 18.76 5.72
C ILE A 78 9.52 19.36 4.54
N GLN A 79 10.64 20.05 4.78
CA GLN A 79 11.40 20.67 3.70
C GLN A 79 11.98 19.61 2.74
N ASP A 80 12.47 18.49 3.27
CA ASP A 80 12.92 17.38 2.42
C ASP A 80 11.78 16.79 1.58
N VAL A 81 10.56 16.71 2.13
CA VAL A 81 9.39 16.27 1.36
C VAL A 81 9.13 17.22 0.20
N VAL A 82 9.12 18.52 0.46
CA VAL A 82 8.87 19.56 -0.56
C VAL A 82 9.94 19.54 -1.66
N ASP A 83 11.20 19.41 -1.28
CA ASP A 83 12.32 19.53 -2.21
C ASP A 83 12.55 18.25 -3.04
N ARG A 84 12.34 17.08 -2.45
CA ARG A 84 12.80 15.80 -3.00
C ARG A 84 11.71 14.84 -3.40
N MET A 85 10.46 15.01 -2.90
CA MET A 85 9.38 14.08 -3.22
C MET A 85 8.59 14.57 -4.43
N THR A 86 8.37 13.66 -5.37
CA THR A 86 7.49 13.86 -6.51
C THR A 86 6.47 12.73 -6.54
N LEU A 87 5.20 13.08 -6.66
CA LEU A 87 4.11 12.14 -6.88
C LEU A 87 3.80 12.11 -8.37
N ILE A 88 3.75 10.92 -8.95
CA ILE A 88 3.43 10.75 -10.36
C ILE A 88 2.14 9.96 -10.47
N TYR A 89 1.17 10.54 -11.16
CA TYR A 89 -0.11 9.90 -11.45
C TYR A 89 -0.01 9.10 -12.75
N PRO A 90 -0.09 7.76 -12.68
CA PRO A 90 0.24 6.91 -13.83
C PRO A 90 -0.81 6.91 -14.94
N GLU A 91 -2.05 7.32 -14.67
CA GLU A 91 -3.16 7.26 -15.64
C GLU A 91 -3.27 8.50 -16.56
N LEU A 92 -2.54 9.56 -16.28
CA LEU A 92 -2.58 10.78 -17.11
C LEU A 92 -1.80 10.65 -18.43
N GLY A 93 -1.53 9.42 -18.88
CA GLY A 93 -1.01 9.07 -20.21
C GLY A 93 0.32 9.74 -20.57
N ASP A 94 1.16 9.03 -21.36
CA ASP A 94 2.41 9.52 -21.92
C ASP A 94 3.10 10.65 -21.16
N ALA A 95 3.83 10.33 -20.12
CA ALA A 95 4.81 11.10 -19.32
C ALA A 95 4.94 12.63 -19.63
N LYS A 96 3.83 13.35 -19.70
CA LYS A 96 3.86 14.80 -19.77
C LYS A 96 4.04 15.35 -18.34
N ASP A 97 4.68 16.48 -18.23
CA ASP A 97 4.93 17.18 -16.95
C ASP A 97 3.66 17.37 -16.09
N ASP A 98 2.48 17.34 -16.71
CA ASP A 98 1.16 17.49 -16.06
C ASP A 98 0.77 16.29 -15.15
N SER A 99 1.46 15.15 -15.25
CA SER A 99 1.24 14.00 -14.36
C SER A 99 2.01 14.09 -13.04
N LYS A 100 2.89 15.07 -12.88
CA LYS A 100 3.74 15.23 -11.71
C LYS A 100 3.15 16.22 -10.73
N LEU A 101 2.97 15.78 -9.48
CA LEU A 101 2.54 16.60 -8.37
C LEU A 101 3.65 16.74 -7.36
N LYS A 102 3.78 17.91 -6.75
CA LYS A 102 4.68 18.17 -5.63
C LYS A 102 3.91 18.71 -4.44
N PHE A 103 4.35 18.32 -3.28
CA PHE A 103 3.92 19.00 -2.05
C PHE A 103 4.49 20.43 -2.01
N ARG A 104 3.70 21.35 -1.46
CA ARG A 104 4.17 22.67 -1.06
C ARG A 104 4.19 22.72 0.45
N LYS A 105 4.97 23.61 1.03
CA LYS A 105 5.12 23.72 2.48
C LYS A 105 3.77 23.97 3.18
N GLU A 106 2.93 24.82 2.58
CA GLU A 106 1.59 25.15 3.08
C GLU A 106 0.62 23.97 3.06
N HIS A 107 0.89 22.94 2.26
CA HIS A 107 0.08 21.72 2.21
C HIS A 107 0.31 20.77 3.40
N LEU A 108 1.36 21.00 4.19
CA LEU A 108 1.86 20.01 5.15
C LEU A 108 1.85 20.55 6.57
N LEU A 109 1.44 19.71 7.52
CA LEU A 109 1.50 19.99 8.96
C LEU A 109 2.71 19.34 9.59
N CYS A 110 2.90 18.05 9.36
CA CYS A 110 4.06 17.33 9.85
C CYS A 110 4.48 16.17 8.93
N CYS A 111 5.68 15.69 9.14
CA CYS A 111 6.22 14.49 8.52
C CYS A 111 6.83 13.61 9.61
N TRP A 112 6.46 12.35 9.61
CA TRP A 112 6.93 11.35 10.56
C TRP A 112 7.40 10.11 9.82
N THR A 113 8.51 9.53 10.26
CA THR A 113 9.03 8.30 9.68
C THR A 113 9.45 7.32 10.77
N ARG A 114 9.16 6.05 10.53
CA ARG A 114 9.61 4.96 11.40
C ARG A 114 10.04 3.75 10.57
N LYS A 115 11.24 3.29 10.86
CA LYS A 115 11.79 2.06 10.29
C LYS A 115 12.23 1.13 11.41
N CYS A 116 11.42 0.12 11.68
CA CYS A 116 11.76 -0.94 12.63
C CYS A 116 11.26 -2.29 12.10
N TYR A 117 11.51 -3.35 12.84
CA TYR A 117 11.06 -4.69 12.46
C TYR A 117 9.53 -4.78 12.24
N CYS A 118 8.74 -4.04 13.01
CA CYS A 118 7.27 -4.05 12.94
C CYS A 118 6.69 -3.00 11.99
N LEU A 119 7.31 -1.83 11.84
CA LEU A 119 6.81 -0.73 11.02
C LEU A 119 7.88 -0.23 10.04
N ASP A 120 7.44 0.08 8.82
CA ASP A 120 8.25 0.69 7.77
C ASP A 120 7.36 1.68 7.03
N ALA A 121 7.25 2.89 7.57
CA ALA A 121 6.35 3.90 7.06
C ALA A 121 6.91 5.31 7.20
N THR A 122 6.60 6.14 6.22
CA THR A 122 6.66 7.60 6.29
C THR A 122 5.24 8.11 6.13
N VAL A 123 4.79 8.89 7.11
CA VAL A 123 3.46 9.50 7.18
C VAL A 123 3.62 11.01 7.06
N ILE A 124 2.88 11.60 6.15
CA ILE A 124 2.84 13.04 5.92
C ILE A 124 1.42 13.49 6.21
N GLU A 125 1.26 14.34 7.21
CA GLU A 125 -0.02 14.95 7.57
C GLU A 125 -0.26 16.19 6.73
N LEU A 126 -1.44 16.27 6.12
CA LEU A 126 -1.85 17.41 5.32
C LEU A 126 -2.48 18.49 6.19
N SER A 127 -2.19 19.74 5.84
CA SER A 127 -2.96 20.88 6.31
C SER A 127 -4.36 20.89 5.67
N THR A 128 -5.26 21.70 6.20
CA THR A 128 -6.57 21.93 5.56
C THR A 128 -6.43 22.45 4.13
N GLU A 129 -5.44 23.30 3.88
CA GLU A 129 -5.15 23.81 2.53
C GLU A 129 -4.66 22.68 1.62
N GLY A 130 -3.77 21.82 2.11
CA GLY A 130 -3.30 20.65 1.36
C GLY A 130 -4.41 19.66 1.06
N GLU A 131 -5.26 19.34 2.04
CA GLU A 131 -6.42 18.48 1.82
C GLU A 131 -7.34 19.05 0.73
N ASN A 132 -7.70 20.34 0.83
CA ASN A 132 -8.56 21.00 -0.16
C ASN A 132 -7.92 20.98 -1.56
N TYR A 133 -6.64 21.32 -1.67
CA TYR A 133 -5.91 21.27 -2.94
C TYR A 133 -5.98 19.89 -3.59
N PHE A 134 -5.68 18.81 -2.86
CA PHE A 134 -5.72 17.47 -3.43
C PHE A 134 -7.14 16.98 -3.73
N ARG A 135 -8.15 17.41 -2.96
CA ARG A 135 -9.56 17.11 -3.26
C ARG A 135 -10.07 17.83 -4.52
N GLU A 136 -9.65 19.06 -4.77
CA GLU A 136 -9.95 19.80 -6.02
C GLU A 136 -9.37 19.08 -7.25
N LEU A 137 -8.21 18.45 -7.11
CA LEU A 137 -7.62 17.58 -8.13
C LEU A 137 -8.34 16.21 -8.24
N LYS A 138 -9.44 16.00 -7.51
CA LYS A 138 -10.23 14.75 -7.48
C LYS A 138 -9.44 13.53 -6.99
N ILE A 139 -8.43 13.76 -6.17
CA ILE A 139 -7.67 12.67 -5.54
C ILE A 139 -8.55 12.00 -4.48
N THR A 140 -8.60 10.68 -4.52
CA THR A 140 -9.32 9.86 -3.55
C THR A 140 -8.49 9.68 -2.29
N PHE A 141 -9.12 9.87 -1.14
CA PHE A 141 -8.54 9.55 0.16
C PHE A 141 -9.11 8.21 0.63
N LEU A 142 -8.29 7.20 0.73
CA LEU A 142 -8.68 5.85 1.13
C LEU A 142 -9.04 5.81 2.62
N GLU A 143 -10.15 5.17 2.95
CA GLU A 143 -10.50 4.90 4.34
C GLU A 143 -9.68 3.73 4.89
N ILE A 144 -9.40 3.74 6.20
CA ILE A 144 -8.58 2.75 6.88
C ILE A 144 -9.47 1.75 7.63
N SER A 145 -9.10 0.47 7.55
CA SER A 145 -9.75 -0.64 8.24
C SER A 145 -8.72 -1.62 8.78
N ASP A 146 -9.18 -2.59 9.56
CA ASP A 146 -8.34 -3.67 10.06
C ASP A 146 -8.28 -4.82 9.05
N ALA A 147 -7.10 -5.44 8.96
CA ALA A 147 -6.94 -6.70 8.24
C ALA A 147 -7.43 -7.88 9.09
N LYS A 148 -8.05 -8.87 8.45
CA LYS A 148 -8.43 -10.14 9.08
C LYS A 148 -7.87 -11.29 8.28
N GLN A 149 -7.48 -12.37 8.98
CA GLN A 149 -7.07 -13.60 8.32
C GLN A 149 -8.17 -14.12 7.39
N ASN A 150 -7.77 -14.61 6.22
CA ASN A 150 -8.61 -15.08 5.12
C ASN A 150 -9.42 -13.98 4.40
N ASP A 151 -9.23 -12.69 4.73
CA ASP A 151 -9.80 -11.62 3.93
C ASP A 151 -9.24 -11.67 2.51
N LEU A 152 -10.13 -11.57 1.52
CA LEU A 152 -9.72 -11.32 0.15
C LEU A 152 -9.27 -9.86 0.04
N VAL A 153 -8.08 -9.66 -0.49
CA VAL A 153 -7.47 -8.33 -0.63
C VAL A 153 -6.94 -8.09 -2.03
N ALA A 154 -6.83 -6.82 -2.39
CA ALA A 154 -6.19 -6.36 -3.60
C ALA A 154 -5.05 -5.41 -3.24
N ILE A 155 -3.98 -5.44 -4.01
CA ILE A 155 -2.92 -4.43 -3.95
C ILE A 155 -2.99 -3.55 -5.20
N LEU A 156 -3.08 -2.23 -5.00
CA LEU A 156 -2.93 -1.25 -6.07
C LEU A 156 -1.49 -0.75 -6.08
N GLN A 157 -0.74 -1.16 -7.06
CA GLN A 157 0.70 -0.93 -7.13
C GLN A 157 1.10 -0.28 -8.45
N ILE A 158 2.24 0.42 -8.45
CA ILE A 158 2.75 1.09 -9.64
C ILE A 158 4.19 0.62 -9.91
N PRO A 159 4.40 -0.68 -10.20
CA PRO A 159 5.71 -1.16 -10.58
C PRO A 159 6.08 -0.61 -11.96
N GLU A 160 7.34 -0.17 -12.11
CA GLU A 160 7.86 0.30 -13.39
C GLU A 160 7.06 1.46 -14.03
N GLY A 161 6.26 2.17 -13.21
CA GLY A 161 5.44 3.30 -13.67
C GLY A 161 4.07 2.93 -14.24
N GLU A 162 3.68 1.66 -14.25
CA GLU A 162 2.37 1.20 -14.70
C GLU A 162 1.47 0.86 -13.50
N SER A 163 0.20 1.30 -13.56
CA SER A 163 -0.81 0.90 -12.58
C SER A 163 -1.17 -0.56 -12.74
N LYS A 164 -0.99 -1.35 -11.68
CA LYS A 164 -1.34 -2.77 -11.64
C LYS A 164 -2.18 -3.09 -10.43
N CYS A 165 -3.13 -3.99 -10.59
CA CYS A 165 -3.93 -4.54 -9.52
C CYS A 165 -3.69 -6.05 -9.43
N ALA A 166 -3.29 -6.52 -8.26
CA ALA A 166 -3.15 -7.94 -7.99
C ALA A 166 -4.02 -8.35 -6.80
N TYR A 167 -4.47 -9.58 -6.79
CA TYR A 167 -5.43 -10.10 -5.82
C TYR A 167 -4.85 -11.28 -5.05
N GLY A 168 -5.28 -11.44 -3.83
CA GLY A 168 -4.92 -12.58 -2.99
C GLY A 168 -5.67 -12.58 -1.67
N THR A 169 -5.18 -13.35 -0.71
CA THR A 169 -5.78 -13.49 0.61
C THR A 169 -4.78 -13.17 1.71
N VAL A 170 -5.28 -12.62 2.80
CA VAL A 170 -4.52 -12.47 4.03
C VAL A 170 -4.28 -13.83 4.63
N ASP A 171 -3.01 -14.24 4.71
CA ASP A 171 -2.60 -15.52 5.30
C ASP A 171 -2.66 -15.47 6.83
N LYS A 172 -2.08 -14.41 7.41
CA LYS A 172 -2.13 -14.15 8.85
C LYS A 172 -1.92 -12.67 9.17
N VAL A 173 -2.35 -12.30 10.37
CA VAL A 173 -2.08 -11.00 10.98
C VAL A 173 -1.35 -11.26 12.30
N GLU A 174 -0.16 -10.71 12.47
CA GLU A 174 0.68 -10.84 13.66
C GLU A 174 1.20 -9.49 14.08
N GLU A 175 0.89 -9.06 15.30
CA GLU A 175 1.24 -7.73 15.77
C GLU A 175 0.88 -6.65 14.72
N SER A 176 1.86 -5.84 14.33
CA SER A 176 1.70 -4.79 13.31
C SER A 176 1.97 -5.25 11.87
N LYS A 177 1.94 -6.56 11.60
CA LYS A 177 2.24 -7.15 10.30
C LYS A 177 1.06 -7.89 9.71
N VAL A 178 0.88 -7.70 8.42
CA VAL A 178 -0.10 -8.42 7.61
C VAL A 178 0.65 -9.23 6.56
N PHE A 179 0.45 -10.54 6.59
CA PHE A 179 1.06 -11.47 5.63
C PHE A 179 0.01 -11.91 4.62
N TYR A 180 0.37 -11.93 3.36
CA TYR A 180 -0.53 -12.32 2.27
C TYR A 180 0.23 -12.90 1.07
N LYS A 181 -0.48 -13.59 0.19
CA LYS A 181 0.04 -14.19 -1.04
C LYS A 181 -0.48 -13.42 -2.23
N ILE A 182 0.31 -12.48 -2.71
CA ILE A 182 -0.01 -11.63 -3.88
C ILE A 182 1.30 -11.39 -4.65
N ALA A 183 1.25 -11.48 -5.97
CA ALA A 183 2.39 -11.12 -6.80
C ALA A 183 2.67 -9.61 -6.71
N THR A 184 3.91 -9.25 -6.41
CA THR A 184 4.37 -7.86 -6.37
C THR A 184 5.70 -7.73 -7.10
N ALA A 185 5.98 -6.55 -7.64
CA ALA A 185 7.21 -6.26 -8.39
C ALA A 185 7.97 -5.10 -7.72
N PRO A 186 9.24 -4.85 -8.07
CA PRO A 186 9.97 -3.67 -7.65
C PRO A 186 9.18 -2.39 -7.92
N GLY A 187 9.17 -1.45 -6.96
CA GLY A 187 8.34 -0.24 -7.01
C GLY A 187 6.97 -0.37 -6.34
N SER A 188 6.57 -1.56 -5.88
CA SER A 188 5.31 -1.76 -5.14
C SER A 188 5.40 -1.35 -3.67
N SER A 189 6.57 -1.08 -3.13
CA SER A 189 6.76 -0.64 -1.74
C SER A 189 5.96 0.62 -1.44
N GLY A 190 5.12 0.59 -0.41
CA GLY A 190 4.19 1.66 -0.05
C GLY A 190 2.80 1.54 -0.67
N ALA A 191 2.57 0.56 -1.55
CA ALA A 191 1.28 0.32 -2.18
C ALA A 191 0.21 -0.05 -1.14
N PRO A 192 -1.02 0.51 -1.25
CA PRO A 192 -2.13 0.15 -0.38
C PRO A 192 -2.62 -1.27 -0.65
N VAL A 193 -2.88 -2.01 0.42
CA VAL A 193 -3.57 -3.30 0.41
C VAL A 193 -5.01 -3.04 0.82
N LEU A 194 -5.97 -3.34 -0.06
CA LEU A 194 -7.38 -2.98 0.09
C LEU A 194 -8.24 -4.22 0.29
N ASN A 195 -9.17 -4.17 1.24
CA ASN A 195 -10.18 -5.21 1.44
C ASN A 195 -11.33 -5.11 0.41
N ARG A 196 -12.32 -6.00 0.48
CA ARG A 196 -13.50 -6.02 -0.42
C ARG A 196 -14.35 -4.75 -0.37
N ASN A 197 -14.25 -3.96 0.70
CA ASN A 197 -14.94 -2.68 0.83
C ASN A 197 -14.15 -1.50 0.24
N CYS A 198 -13.01 -1.78 -0.41
CA CYS A 198 -12.04 -0.79 -0.89
C CYS A 198 -11.44 0.07 0.23
N MET A 199 -11.43 -0.44 1.47
CA MET A 199 -10.77 0.19 2.60
C MET A 199 -9.35 -0.36 2.72
N ALA A 200 -8.40 0.51 3.01
CA ALA A 200 -7.00 0.15 3.13
C ALA A 200 -6.73 -0.51 4.49
N VAL A 201 -6.10 -1.68 4.47
CA VAL A 201 -5.80 -2.47 5.67
C VAL A 201 -4.31 -2.51 6.00
N ALA A 202 -3.46 -2.31 4.99
CA ALA A 202 -2.01 -2.34 5.16
C ALA A 202 -1.30 -1.58 4.04
N ILE A 203 -0.01 -1.30 4.24
CA ILE A 203 0.92 -0.81 3.21
C ILE A 203 1.96 -1.89 2.90
N HIS A 204 2.13 -2.22 1.63
CA HIS A 204 3.11 -3.20 1.18
C HIS A 204 4.54 -2.76 1.47
N ARG A 205 5.36 -3.61 2.08
CA ARG A 205 6.73 -3.25 2.44
C ARG A 205 7.75 -3.72 1.41
N ALA A 206 7.89 -4.97 1.25
CA ALA A 206 8.73 -5.66 0.28
C ALA A 206 8.43 -7.14 0.39
N GLY A 207 8.77 -7.93 -0.62
CA GLY A 207 8.82 -9.36 -0.43
C GLY A 207 9.87 -9.68 0.64
N ASP A 208 9.54 -10.53 1.59
CA ASP A 208 10.52 -11.09 2.51
C ASP A 208 11.43 -12.03 1.69
N VAL A 209 12.46 -11.43 1.07
CA VAL A 209 13.46 -12.17 0.26
C VAL A 209 14.52 -12.73 1.21
N THR A 210 14.10 -13.30 2.33
CA THR A 210 14.96 -14.20 3.07
C THR A 210 15.05 -15.50 2.29
N ASN A 211 16.09 -15.62 1.45
CA ASN A 211 16.43 -16.80 0.63
C ASN A 211 15.55 -17.11 -0.58
N ALA A 212 14.83 -16.17 -1.17
CA ALA A 212 14.25 -16.39 -2.48
C ALA A 212 15.40 -16.49 -3.49
N ASP A 213 15.54 -17.68 -4.05
CA ASP A 213 16.45 -17.98 -5.14
C ASP A 213 16.16 -16.98 -6.28
N LYS A 214 17.10 -16.06 -6.55
CA LYS A 214 16.95 -15.01 -7.57
C LYS A 214 16.72 -15.57 -8.99
N THR A 215 16.74 -16.90 -9.12
CA THR A 215 16.53 -17.62 -10.38
C THR A 215 15.07 -17.99 -10.62
N LYS A 216 14.15 -17.81 -9.64
CA LYS A 216 12.73 -18.16 -9.82
C LYS A 216 11.99 -17.08 -10.61
N SER A 217 11.15 -17.51 -11.54
CA SER A 217 10.28 -16.64 -12.32
C SER A 217 9.28 -15.89 -11.41
N LEU A 218 8.71 -14.76 -11.88
CA LEU A 218 7.67 -14.03 -11.17
C LEU A 218 6.45 -14.90 -10.82
N ALA A 219 6.14 -15.89 -11.66
CA ALA A 219 5.06 -16.86 -11.42
C ALA A 219 5.36 -17.76 -10.22
N ASP A 220 6.62 -18.20 -10.06
CA ASP A 220 7.04 -19.04 -8.93
C ASP A 220 7.14 -18.26 -7.62
N GLN A 221 7.10 -16.92 -7.68
CA GLN A 221 7.14 -16.04 -6.50
C GLN A 221 5.74 -15.71 -5.94
N SER A 222 4.67 -16.04 -6.65
CA SER A 222 3.29 -15.75 -6.22
C SER A 222 2.90 -16.45 -4.92
N ASP A 223 3.49 -17.62 -4.64
CA ASP A 223 3.22 -18.43 -3.47
C ASP A 223 4.06 -18.04 -2.22
N LEU A 224 5.04 -17.14 -2.40
CA LEU A 224 5.83 -16.66 -1.27
C LEU A 224 5.03 -15.65 -0.45
N PRO A 225 5.03 -15.76 0.89
CA PRO A 225 4.36 -14.79 1.73
C PRO A 225 4.99 -13.42 1.56
N ARG A 226 4.14 -12.42 1.34
CA ARG A 226 4.51 -11.00 1.33
C ARG A 226 4.14 -10.38 2.65
N MET A 227 4.86 -9.36 3.05
CA MET A 227 4.65 -8.67 4.31
C MET A 227 4.29 -7.21 4.06
N ALA A 228 3.31 -6.75 4.84
CA ALA A 228 2.92 -5.35 4.91
C ALA A 228 2.89 -4.87 6.35
N SER A 229 3.02 -3.56 6.57
CA SER A 229 2.71 -2.94 7.84
C SER A 229 1.21 -2.73 7.96
N SER A 230 0.61 -3.12 9.09
CA SER A 230 -0.77 -2.80 9.43
C SER A 230 -0.96 -1.28 9.39
N LEU A 231 -1.95 -0.81 8.65
CA LEU A 231 -2.16 0.63 8.49
C LEU A 231 -2.69 1.25 9.78
N ARG A 232 -3.51 0.51 10.52
CA ARG A 232 -4.00 0.92 11.84
C ARG A 232 -2.85 1.18 12.80
N ASP A 233 -1.87 0.29 12.84
CA ASP A 233 -0.73 0.44 13.76
C ASP A 233 0.22 1.55 13.33
N VAL A 234 0.42 1.75 12.02
CA VAL A 234 1.16 2.89 11.48
C VAL A 234 0.53 4.20 11.94
N VAL A 235 -0.78 4.35 11.77
CA VAL A 235 -1.53 5.56 12.13
C VAL A 235 -1.58 5.78 13.64
N ASN A 236 -1.78 4.72 14.42
CA ASN A 236 -1.76 4.81 15.88
C ASN A 236 -0.38 5.26 16.39
N ALA A 237 0.71 4.70 15.86
CA ALA A 237 2.06 5.11 16.23
C ALA A 237 2.32 6.58 15.86
N PHE A 238 1.88 7.00 14.67
CA PHE A 238 1.94 8.39 14.23
C PHE A 238 1.22 9.31 15.21
N PHE A 239 -0.05 9.06 15.53
CA PHE A 239 -0.82 9.91 16.45
C PHE A 239 -0.23 9.96 17.86
N ILE A 240 0.31 8.85 18.37
CA ILE A 240 0.94 8.82 19.71
C ILE A 240 2.19 9.71 19.72
N GLU A 241 3.05 9.59 18.72
CA GLU A 241 4.33 10.30 18.68
C GLU A 241 4.15 11.78 18.31
N CYS A 242 3.25 12.10 17.36
CA CYS A 242 3.01 13.50 16.98
C CYS A 242 2.19 14.27 18.01
N SER A 243 1.25 13.64 18.74
CA SER A 243 0.51 14.34 19.81
C SER A 243 1.42 14.82 20.95
N THR A 244 2.53 14.15 21.19
CA THR A 244 3.55 14.62 22.14
C THR A 244 4.32 15.85 21.65
N LEU A 245 4.47 16.01 20.33
CA LEU A 245 5.09 17.19 19.73
C LEU A 245 4.16 18.42 19.78
N TYR A 246 2.86 18.24 19.55
CA TYR A 246 1.88 19.32 19.63
C TYR A 246 1.56 19.78 21.07
N ALA A 247 1.78 18.94 22.06
CA ALA A 247 1.58 19.30 23.47
C ALA A 247 2.71 20.16 24.07
N VAL A 248 3.82 20.33 23.34
CA VAL A 248 5.00 21.10 23.77
C VAL A 248 5.11 22.45 23.05
N LEU A 249 4.27 22.70 22.05
CA LEU A 249 4.13 23.99 21.34
C LEU A 249 2.94 24.78 21.88
#